data_df09db03adbad6d68cd1ec83c754f7ad
#
_entry.id   df09db03adbad6d68cd1ec83c754f7ad
#
_cell.length_a   1.000
_cell.length_b   1.000
_cell.length_c   1.000
_cell.angle_alpha   90.00
_cell.angle_beta   90.00
_cell.angle_gamma   90.00
#
_symmetry.space_group_name_H-M   'P 1'
#
loop_
_entity.id
_entity.type
_entity.pdbx_description
1 polymer ?
#
loop_
_entity_poly.entity_id
_entity_poly.type
_entity_poly.pdbx_seq_one_letter_code
_entity_poly.pdbx_strand_id
1 'polypeptide(L)'
;FYRMLRERLTGDAVISVQCTSPLVAPQSYWCIVKTLEAVGFRVRPYHAAVPSFGEWGFVLASPRPLPETLSLSSELRGPSRFLTDKILNSLFDLPLDLARVEAEVNRLNNQVLVHYYDQEWGSLK
;
A
#
# COMPACT_ATOMS: atom_id res chain seq x y z
N PHE A 1 -11.38 -3.03 11.35
CA PHE A 1 -11.47 -1.68 10.79
C PHE A 1 -11.70 -1.70 9.28
N TYR A 2 -10.86 -2.39 8.53
CA TYR A 2 -10.96 -2.41 7.05
C TYR A 2 -12.26 -3.04 6.55
N ARG A 3 -12.79 -4.04 7.24
CA ARG A 3 -14.09 -4.63 6.90
C ARG A 3 -15.22 -3.61 7.05
N MET A 4 -15.21 -2.88 8.16
CA MET A 4 -16.21 -1.83 8.42
C MET A 4 -16.11 -0.71 7.39
N LEU A 5 -14.89 -0.32 7.03
CA LEU A 5 -14.66 0.69 6.02
C LEU A 5 -15.20 0.23 4.66
N ARG A 6 -14.90 -1.01 4.27
CA ARG A 6 -15.36 -1.57 2.99
C ARG A 6 -16.89 -1.58 2.88
N GLU A 7 -17.56 -1.91 3.97
CA GLU A 7 -19.03 -1.96 4.00
C GLU A 7 -19.68 -0.59 3.81
N ARG A 8 -18.94 0.48 4.09
CA ARG A 8 -19.44 1.85 3.98
C ARG A 8 -19.04 2.56 2.71
N LEU A 9 -18.17 1.97 1.92
CA LEU A 9 -17.68 2.57 0.68
C LEU A 9 -18.61 2.23 -0.49
N THR A 10 -18.76 3.18 -1.41
CA THR A 10 -19.41 2.92 -2.69
C THR A 10 -18.56 2.01 -3.55
N GLY A 11 -19.17 1.33 -4.53
CA GLY A 11 -18.44 0.36 -5.37
C GLY A 11 -17.31 0.95 -6.21
N ASP A 12 -17.36 2.25 -6.50
CA ASP A 12 -16.35 2.96 -7.28
C ASP A 12 -15.34 3.75 -6.43
N ALA A 13 -15.42 3.60 -5.10
CA ALA A 13 -14.49 4.28 -4.20
C ALA A 13 -13.08 3.72 -4.32
N VAL A 14 -12.10 4.60 -4.20
CA VAL A 14 -10.67 4.23 -4.13
C VAL A 14 -10.08 4.88 -2.89
N ILE A 15 -9.39 4.08 -2.09
CA ILE A 15 -8.66 4.57 -0.93
C ILE A 15 -7.18 4.35 -1.11
N SER A 16 -6.38 5.22 -0.53
CA SER A 16 -4.94 5.04 -0.43
C SER A 16 -4.58 4.84 1.03
N VAL A 17 -3.90 3.75 1.32
CA VAL A 17 -3.45 3.42 2.67
C VAL A 17 -1.95 3.65 2.73
N GLN A 18 -1.54 4.53 3.62
CA GLN A 18 -0.12 4.71 3.91
C GLN A 18 0.33 3.55 4.80
N CYS A 19 1.33 2.86 4.34
CA CYS A 19 1.91 1.74 5.08
C CYS A 19 3.30 2.12 5.56
N THR A 20 4.06 1.14 5.99
CA THR A 20 5.46 1.35 6.37
C THR A 20 6.38 1.10 5.17
N SER A 21 7.68 1.11 5.37
CA SER A 21 8.65 0.85 4.31
C SER A 21 8.69 -0.65 3.95
N PRO A 22 8.44 -1.04 2.70
CA PRO A 22 8.58 -2.43 2.30
C PRO A 22 10.04 -2.89 2.26
N LEU A 23 10.99 -1.96 2.26
CA LEU A 23 12.41 -2.28 2.33
C LEU A 23 12.86 -2.61 3.75
N VAL A 24 12.45 -1.79 4.72
CA VAL A 24 12.87 -1.92 6.13
C VAL A 24 11.96 -2.88 6.88
N ALA A 25 10.67 -2.86 6.61
CA ALA A 25 9.66 -3.62 7.33
C ALA A 25 8.75 -4.39 6.36
N PRO A 26 9.31 -5.35 5.59
CA PRO A 26 8.53 -6.04 4.57
C PRO A 26 7.37 -6.84 5.13
N GLN A 27 7.52 -7.53 6.25
CA GLN A 27 6.42 -8.31 6.83
C GLN A 27 5.27 -7.42 7.28
N SER A 28 5.58 -6.27 7.88
CA SER A 28 4.56 -5.28 8.28
C SER A 28 3.80 -4.76 7.07
N TYR A 29 4.54 -4.38 6.02
CA TYR A 29 3.94 -3.87 4.79
C TYR A 29 3.00 -4.90 4.15
N TRP A 30 3.47 -6.11 3.91
CA TRP A 30 2.69 -7.14 3.23
C TRP A 30 1.59 -7.71 4.11
N CYS A 31 1.71 -7.61 5.44
CA CYS A 31 0.62 -7.89 6.38
C CYS A 31 -0.57 -6.95 6.14
N ILE A 32 -0.31 -5.65 5.96
CA ILE A 32 -1.36 -4.67 5.66
C ILE A 32 -2.03 -4.99 4.32
N VAL A 33 -1.23 -5.26 3.29
CA VAL A 33 -1.76 -5.63 1.96
C VAL A 33 -2.65 -6.86 2.07
N LYS A 34 -2.17 -7.92 2.71
CA LYS A 34 -2.92 -9.16 2.87
C LYS A 34 -4.20 -8.98 3.68
N THR A 35 -4.17 -8.11 4.68
CA THR A 35 -5.35 -7.82 5.49
C THR A 35 -6.43 -7.12 4.66
N LEU A 36 -6.03 -6.17 3.80
CA LEU A 36 -6.96 -5.52 2.88
C LEU A 36 -7.56 -6.52 1.89
N GLU A 37 -6.75 -7.40 1.33
CA GLU A 37 -7.23 -8.45 0.42
C GLU A 37 -8.24 -9.38 1.11
N ALA A 38 -7.97 -9.74 2.38
CA ALA A 38 -8.80 -10.68 3.14
C ALA A 38 -10.22 -10.15 3.39
N VAL A 39 -10.41 -8.83 3.44
CA VAL A 39 -11.74 -8.25 3.62
C VAL A 39 -12.41 -7.90 2.30
N GLY A 40 -11.82 -8.30 1.17
CA GLY A 40 -12.44 -8.20 -0.14
C GLY A 40 -12.06 -6.98 -0.96
N PHE A 41 -11.04 -6.23 -0.56
CA PHE A 41 -10.51 -5.16 -1.40
C PHE A 41 -9.70 -5.73 -2.56
N ARG A 42 -9.79 -5.08 -3.70
CA ARG A 42 -8.83 -5.21 -4.80
C ARG A 42 -7.73 -4.21 -4.55
N VAL A 43 -6.48 -4.66 -4.55
CA VAL A 43 -5.35 -3.85 -4.09
C VAL A 43 -4.31 -3.69 -5.20
N ARG A 44 -3.64 -2.53 -5.18
CA ARG A 44 -2.44 -2.30 -5.97
C ARG A 44 -1.38 -1.67 -5.06
N PRO A 45 -0.41 -2.45 -4.63
CA PRO A 45 0.72 -1.93 -3.85
C PRO A 45 1.57 -0.99 -4.68
N TYR A 46 2.05 0.08 -4.06
CA TYR A 46 3.00 0.98 -4.71
C TYR A 46 3.97 1.57 -3.70
N HIS A 47 5.03 2.16 -4.20
CA HIS A 47 6.07 2.75 -3.37
C HIS A 47 6.52 4.08 -3.96
N ALA A 48 7.09 4.91 -3.12
CA ALA A 48 7.68 6.17 -3.53
C ALA A 48 8.79 6.57 -2.56
N ALA A 49 9.79 7.26 -3.07
CA ALA A 49 10.81 7.85 -2.23
C ALA A 49 10.23 9.10 -1.56
N VAL A 50 10.19 9.10 -0.24
CA VAL A 50 9.67 10.22 0.54
C VAL A 50 10.85 10.92 1.19
N PRO A 51 11.05 12.24 0.94
CA PRO A 51 12.13 12.97 1.59
C PRO A 51 12.07 12.79 3.11
N SER A 52 13.22 12.58 3.73
CA SER A 52 13.40 12.31 5.17
C SER A 52 12.99 10.91 5.64
N PHE A 53 12.22 10.15 4.87
CA PHE A 53 11.80 8.79 5.24
C PHE A 53 12.40 7.72 4.33
N GLY A 54 12.84 8.07 3.14
CA GLY A 54 13.36 7.12 2.18
C GLY A 54 12.25 6.37 1.43
N GLU A 55 12.49 5.12 1.11
CA GLU A 55 11.53 4.28 0.40
C GLU A 55 10.34 3.96 1.28
N TRP A 56 9.14 4.37 0.86
CA TRP A 56 7.93 4.20 1.65
C TRP A 56 6.85 3.50 0.84
N GLY A 57 6.05 2.68 1.51
CA GLY A 57 5.03 1.88 0.88
C GLY A 57 3.62 2.39 1.10
N PHE A 58 2.81 2.17 0.08
CA PHE A 58 1.40 2.55 0.05
C PHE A 58 0.62 1.45 -0.65
N VAL A 59 -0.70 1.48 -0.50
CA VAL A 59 -1.60 0.56 -1.20
C VAL A 59 -2.80 1.33 -1.69
N LEU A 60 -3.11 1.23 -2.97
CA LEU A 60 -4.45 1.60 -3.46
C LEU A 60 -5.37 0.41 -3.26
N ALA A 61 -6.56 0.67 -2.75
CA ALA A 61 -7.56 -0.36 -2.51
C ALA A 61 -8.93 0.11 -2.97
N SER A 62 -9.71 -0.81 -3.56
CA SER A 62 -11.04 -0.52 -4.03
C SER A 62 -11.89 -1.78 -3.91
N PRO A 63 -13.22 -1.66 -3.75
CA PRO A 63 -14.13 -2.81 -3.86
C PRO A 63 -14.14 -3.42 -5.26
N ARG A 64 -13.74 -2.66 -6.29
CA ARG A 64 -13.66 -3.12 -7.68
C ARG A 64 -12.21 -3.25 -8.12
N PRO A 65 -11.94 -4.08 -9.16
CA PRO A 65 -10.60 -4.13 -9.74
C PRO A 65 -10.16 -2.76 -10.24
N LEU A 66 -8.91 -2.41 -9.96
CA LEU A 66 -8.29 -1.18 -10.45
C LEU A 66 -7.69 -1.40 -11.83
N PRO A 67 -7.68 -0.37 -12.71
CA PRO A 67 -7.04 -0.49 -14.03
C PRO A 67 -5.55 -0.83 -13.89
N GLU A 68 -5.04 -1.63 -14.84
CA GLU A 68 -3.61 -1.94 -14.86
C GLU A 68 -2.76 -0.72 -15.20
N THR A 69 -3.25 0.11 -16.11
CA THR A 69 -2.59 1.35 -16.51
C THR A 69 -3.39 2.52 -16.00
N LEU A 70 -2.72 3.41 -15.26
CA LEU A 70 -3.33 4.60 -14.69
C LEU A 70 -2.90 5.83 -15.48
N SER A 71 -3.78 6.83 -15.50
CA SER A 71 -3.49 8.12 -16.11
C SER A 71 -3.90 9.24 -15.16
N LEU A 72 -3.15 10.35 -15.19
CA LEU A 72 -3.52 11.53 -14.42
C LEU A 72 -4.73 12.21 -15.02
N SER A 73 -5.60 12.76 -14.15
CA SER A 73 -6.67 13.62 -14.62
C SER A 73 -6.08 14.89 -15.25
N SER A 74 -6.84 15.51 -16.17
CA SER A 74 -6.40 16.74 -16.82
C SER A 74 -6.11 17.86 -15.82
N GLU A 75 -6.77 17.86 -14.68
CA GLU A 75 -6.57 18.84 -13.62
C GLU A 75 -5.20 18.74 -12.96
N LEU A 76 -4.63 17.55 -12.91
CA LEU A 76 -3.34 17.28 -12.24
C LEU A 76 -2.15 17.35 -13.19
N ARG A 77 -2.34 17.18 -14.48
CA ARG A 77 -1.25 17.09 -15.46
C ARG A 77 -0.40 18.36 -15.53
N GLY A 78 -1.05 19.54 -15.50
CA GLY A 78 -0.35 20.81 -15.57
C GLY A 78 0.34 21.19 -14.26
N PRO A 79 -0.38 21.17 -13.11
CA PRO A 79 0.20 21.61 -11.83
C PRO A 79 1.20 20.64 -11.23
N SER A 80 1.16 19.36 -11.58
CA SER A 80 2.05 18.38 -10.97
C SER A 80 3.47 18.53 -11.47
N ARG A 81 4.43 18.62 -10.54
CA ARG A 81 5.85 18.68 -10.85
C ARG A 81 6.53 17.32 -10.79
N PHE A 82 5.96 16.39 -10.04
CA PHE A 82 6.51 15.06 -9.85
C PHE A 82 5.86 14.03 -10.76
N LEU A 83 4.53 14.03 -10.83
CA LEU A 83 3.78 12.98 -11.51
C LEU A 83 3.60 13.27 -12.99
N THR A 84 3.92 12.26 -13.79
CA THR A 84 3.47 12.10 -15.17
C THR A 84 2.78 10.73 -15.24
N ASP A 85 2.10 10.43 -16.32
CA ASP A 85 1.48 9.11 -16.48
C ASP A 85 2.52 8.00 -16.36
N LYS A 86 3.71 8.22 -16.92
CA LYS A 86 4.81 7.26 -16.87
C LYS A 86 5.32 7.05 -15.44
N ILE A 87 5.56 8.14 -14.71
CA ILE A 87 6.03 8.06 -13.32
C ILE A 87 4.95 7.41 -12.45
N LEU A 88 3.68 7.80 -12.61
CA LEU A 88 2.58 7.22 -11.86
C LEU A 88 2.56 5.69 -12.00
N ASN A 89 2.62 5.20 -13.22
CA ASN A 89 2.59 3.74 -13.46
C ASN A 89 3.84 3.05 -12.92
N SER A 90 5.01 3.71 -12.96
CA SER A 90 6.25 3.13 -12.43
C SER A 90 6.22 2.93 -10.91
N LEU A 91 5.40 3.68 -10.18
CA LEU A 91 5.29 3.52 -8.72
C LEU A 91 4.73 2.14 -8.32
N PHE A 92 4.03 1.48 -9.23
CA PHE A 92 3.46 0.15 -8.99
C PHE A 92 4.41 -0.99 -9.38
N ASP A 93 5.59 -0.67 -9.94
CA ASP A 93 6.64 -1.64 -10.23
C ASP A 93 7.52 -1.78 -9.01
N LEU A 94 7.41 -2.91 -8.31
CA LEU A 94 8.18 -3.18 -7.11
C LEU A 94 9.46 -3.93 -7.48
N PRO A 95 10.64 -3.37 -7.20
CA PRO A 95 11.89 -4.11 -7.42
C PRO A 95 11.99 -5.35 -6.52
N LEU A 96 12.90 -6.24 -6.83
CA LEU A 96 13.00 -7.54 -6.15
C LEU A 96 13.21 -7.42 -4.64
N ASP A 97 13.93 -6.41 -4.19
CA ASP A 97 14.16 -6.18 -2.76
C ASP A 97 12.93 -5.65 -2.01
N LEU A 98 11.90 -5.25 -2.75
CA LEU A 98 10.61 -4.84 -2.20
C LEU A 98 9.51 -5.86 -2.49
N ALA A 99 9.85 -7.02 -3.06
CA ALA A 99 8.89 -8.03 -3.50
C ALA A 99 8.11 -8.63 -2.33
N ARG A 100 6.95 -9.18 -2.67
CA ARG A 100 6.02 -9.76 -1.68
C ARG A 100 6.70 -10.85 -0.85
N VAL A 101 6.55 -10.75 0.46
CA VAL A 101 6.98 -11.77 1.42
C VAL A 101 5.77 -12.38 2.12
N GLU A 102 5.95 -13.56 2.72
CA GLU A 102 4.91 -14.19 3.50
C GLU A 102 4.60 -13.38 4.75
N ALA A 103 3.31 -13.17 5.00
CA ALA A 103 2.82 -12.49 6.19
C ALA A 103 1.41 -12.97 6.50
N GLU A 104 1.03 -12.91 7.76
CA GLU A 104 -0.30 -13.28 8.20
C GLU A 104 -1.26 -12.10 8.09
N VAL A 105 -2.55 -12.39 8.05
CA VAL A 105 -3.59 -11.38 8.12
C VAL A 105 -3.63 -10.83 9.55
N ASN A 106 -3.62 -9.50 9.69
CA ASN A 106 -3.75 -8.87 10.99
C ASN A 106 -5.20 -8.98 11.48
N ARG A 107 -5.38 -9.49 12.71
CA ARG A 107 -6.69 -9.68 13.32
C ARG A 107 -6.67 -9.13 14.73
N LEU A 108 -7.85 -8.81 15.24
CA LEU A 108 -8.00 -8.30 16.60
C LEU A 108 -7.44 -9.29 17.64
N ASN A 109 -7.58 -10.59 17.39
CA ASN A 109 -7.15 -11.62 18.33
C ASN A 109 -5.67 -12.01 18.19
N ASN A 110 -5.00 -11.73 17.08
CA ASN A 110 -3.58 -12.06 16.93
C ASN A 110 -2.67 -10.85 16.94
N GLN A 111 -3.17 -9.68 16.52
CA GLN A 111 -2.42 -8.43 16.47
C GLN A 111 -1.03 -8.60 15.85
N VAL A 112 -0.94 -9.42 14.81
CA VAL A 112 0.33 -9.82 14.22
C VAL A 112 1.11 -8.64 13.63
N LEU A 113 0.40 -7.61 13.17
CA LEU A 113 1.02 -6.41 12.62
C LEU A 113 1.89 -5.69 13.66
N VAL A 114 1.43 -5.63 14.91
CA VAL A 114 2.20 -5.02 16.00
C VAL A 114 3.50 -5.80 16.21
N HIS A 115 3.44 -7.11 16.20
CA HIS A 115 4.61 -7.97 16.37
C HIS A 115 5.60 -7.80 15.22
N TYR A 116 5.13 -7.78 13.98
CA TYR A 116 5.99 -7.53 12.83
C TYR A 116 6.65 -6.16 12.91
N TYR A 117 5.88 -5.14 13.23
CA TYR A 117 6.37 -3.78 13.32
C TYR A 117 7.46 -3.64 14.38
N ASP A 118 7.22 -4.16 15.59
CA ASP A 118 8.20 -4.12 16.68
C ASP A 118 9.46 -4.88 16.30
N GLN A 119 9.33 -6.03 15.66
CA GLN A 119 10.46 -6.87 15.27
C GLN A 119 11.31 -6.20 14.19
N GLU A 120 10.66 -5.66 13.17
CA GLU A 120 11.36 -5.11 12.00
C GLU A 120 11.97 -3.74 12.28
N TRP A 121 11.22 -2.86 12.93
CA TRP A 121 11.73 -1.53 13.29
C TRP A 121 12.62 -1.57 14.54
N GLY A 122 12.37 -2.47 15.45
CA GLY A 122 13.18 -2.64 16.66
C GLY A 122 14.61 -3.04 16.35
N SER A 123 14.85 -3.77 15.27
CA SER A 123 16.19 -4.20 14.87
C SER A 123 17.09 -3.06 14.40
N LEU A 124 16.54 -1.87 14.16
CA LEU A 124 17.30 -0.68 13.75
C LEU A 124 17.81 0.14 14.93
N LYS A 125 17.43 -0.18 16.14
CA LYS A 125 17.84 0.55 17.35
C LYS A 125 19.18 0.10 17.88
#